data_4ec3d6e9811371e53f29a6c6c0d7a986
#
_entry.id   4ec3d6e9811371e53f29a6c6c0d7a986
#
_cell.length_a   1.000
_cell.length_b   1.000
_cell.length_c   1.000
_cell.angle_alpha   90.00
_cell.angle_beta   90.00
_cell.angle_gamma   90.00
#
_symmetry.space_group_name_H-M   'P 1'
#
loop_
_entity.id
_entity.type
_entity.pdbx_description
1 polymer ?
#
loop_
_entity_poly.entity_id
_entity_poly.type
_entity_poly.pdbx_seq_one_letter_code
_entity_poly.pdbx_strand_id
1 'polypeptide(L)'
;MFGSILKFSLLIFLSMLSISAAQPTCSYCNKPITGAYLTSDAKAYHEDCYHDHIQPRCDYCKKPIDGRHNILDGKKYHPTCYRDNILPKCDICTRPLEGAYITDFWNNSFHKYHADDLQECYTCGRLISEKLTFGGYLLGDGRNLCGICNETAVTDDFLLEASLTYVTRLLNYNGIYGIPQDIPITLVDANTLKRLAHSQSDAMHGFTDQNIQTLSGKVISKESHIFILSHLPLLMFRAVLAHELLHVYLFENNLDLKPDMREGFCNLGTEMVYLDNNSEYAKFRLTNMKASKDPDYGIGYQKMSKLLEKWGWTYLLGRLDKYQ
;
A
#
# COMPACT_ATOMS: atom_id res chain seq x y z
N MET A 1 39.54 -93.73 -8.54
CA MET A 1 40.25 -94.38 -7.41
C MET A 1 39.99 -93.52 -6.20
N PHE A 2 39.64 -94.20 -5.16
CA PHE A 2 39.06 -93.71 -3.90
C PHE A 2 39.98 -92.79 -3.11
N GLY A 3 39.51 -91.68 -2.62
CA GLY A 3 40.15 -90.83 -1.66
C GLY A 3 39.19 -90.45 -0.55
N SER A 4 39.45 -90.96 0.63
CA SER A 4 38.66 -90.93 1.87
C SER A 4 38.54 -89.48 2.41
N ILE A 5 37.31 -89.06 2.74
CA ILE A 5 37.03 -87.77 3.39
C ILE A 5 36.93 -87.99 4.90
N LEU A 6 37.88 -87.34 5.63
CA LEU A 6 37.92 -87.33 7.09
C LEU A 6 36.99 -86.15 7.56
N LYS A 7 35.90 -86.46 8.26
CA LYS A 7 35.02 -85.50 8.89
C LYS A 7 35.59 -85.06 10.22
N PHE A 8 36.02 -83.75 10.33
CA PHE A 8 36.30 -83.12 11.61
C PHE A 8 35.02 -82.46 12.10
N SER A 9 34.40 -82.94 13.17
CA SER A 9 33.33 -82.28 13.88
C SER A 9 33.92 -81.18 14.78
N LEU A 10 33.74 -79.98 14.46
CA LEU A 10 34.07 -78.77 15.30
C LEU A 10 32.86 -78.51 16.20
N LEU A 11 32.93 -78.80 17.47
CA LEU A 11 31.96 -78.38 18.49
C LEU A 11 32.22 -76.93 18.79
N ILE A 12 31.37 -76.03 18.25
CA ILE A 12 31.34 -74.64 18.63
C ILE A 12 30.51 -74.52 19.91
N PHE A 13 31.15 -74.22 21.02
CA PHE A 13 30.51 -73.74 22.25
C PHE A 13 30.02 -72.31 22.03
N LEU A 14 28.74 -72.11 21.79
CA LEU A 14 28.10 -70.80 21.79
C LEU A 14 27.89 -70.39 23.25
N SER A 15 28.80 -69.66 23.83
CA SER A 15 28.56 -68.91 25.07
C SER A 15 27.53 -67.82 24.78
N MET A 16 26.28 -68.02 25.18
CA MET A 16 25.30 -66.96 25.24
C MET A 16 25.73 -65.94 26.32
N LEU A 17 26.42 -64.90 25.94
CA LEU A 17 26.54 -63.69 26.74
C LEU A 17 25.15 -63.03 26.77
N SER A 18 24.42 -63.25 27.85
CA SER A 18 23.24 -62.43 28.16
C SER A 18 23.71 -61.00 28.45
N ILE A 19 23.67 -60.17 27.46
CA ILE A 19 23.80 -58.74 27.69
C ILE A 19 22.54 -58.29 28.44
N SER A 20 22.62 -58.21 29.76
CA SER A 20 21.62 -57.56 30.58
C SER A 20 21.61 -56.07 30.21
N ALA A 21 20.77 -55.67 29.28
CA ALA A 21 20.53 -54.25 29.01
C ALA A 21 20.02 -53.64 30.30
N ALA A 22 20.79 -52.70 30.84
CA ALA A 22 20.38 -51.95 32.04
C ALA A 22 18.99 -51.35 31.78
N GLN A 23 18.07 -51.58 32.70
CA GLN A 23 16.71 -51.05 32.61
C GLN A 23 16.81 -49.49 32.48
N PRO A 24 16.13 -48.89 31.50
CA PRO A 24 16.14 -47.44 31.35
C PRO A 24 15.49 -46.80 32.57
N THR A 25 16.02 -45.65 32.99
CA THR A 25 15.49 -44.82 34.08
C THR A 25 14.69 -43.65 33.48
N CYS A 26 13.52 -43.38 34.03
CA CYS A 26 12.69 -42.27 33.62
C CYS A 26 13.39 -40.94 33.97
N SER A 27 13.65 -40.12 32.95
CA SER A 27 14.36 -38.85 33.11
C SER A 27 13.55 -37.76 33.85
N TYR A 28 12.25 -38.01 34.09
CA TYR A 28 11.41 -37.10 34.87
C TYR A 28 11.34 -37.50 36.35
N CYS A 29 10.92 -38.73 36.66
CA CYS A 29 10.71 -39.16 38.05
C CYS A 29 11.88 -39.94 38.66
N ASN A 30 12.95 -40.20 37.88
CA ASN A 30 14.17 -40.94 38.26
C ASN A 30 13.92 -42.40 38.75
N LYS A 31 12.77 -43.00 38.42
CA LYS A 31 12.45 -44.39 38.74
C LYS A 31 12.76 -45.32 37.56
N PRO A 32 13.14 -46.58 37.80
CA PRO A 32 13.31 -47.56 36.74
C PRO A 32 12.05 -47.75 35.91
N ILE A 33 12.19 -47.89 34.58
CA ILE A 33 11.06 -48.13 33.69
C ILE A 33 10.93 -49.63 33.45
N THR A 34 9.78 -50.19 33.84
CA THR A 34 9.40 -51.60 33.59
C THR A 34 8.32 -51.59 32.50
N GLY A 35 8.63 -52.16 31.32
CA GLY A 35 7.71 -52.24 30.19
C GLY A 35 7.97 -51.22 29.08
N ALA A 36 6.89 -50.83 28.36
CA ALA A 36 6.98 -49.83 27.28
C ALA A 36 7.30 -48.45 27.83
N TYR A 37 8.00 -47.66 27.05
CA TYR A 37 8.37 -46.27 27.39
C TYR A 37 8.41 -45.39 26.16
N LEU A 38 8.30 -44.09 26.39
CA LEU A 38 8.43 -43.09 25.35
C LEU A 38 9.80 -42.42 25.42
N THR A 39 10.30 -41.97 24.27
CA THR A 39 11.56 -41.23 24.17
C THR A 39 11.34 -39.83 23.57
N SER A 40 12.04 -38.83 24.17
CA SER A 40 12.12 -37.48 23.64
C SER A 40 13.52 -36.92 23.94
N ASP A 41 14.13 -36.30 22.97
CA ASP A 41 15.50 -35.76 23.08
C ASP A 41 16.52 -36.73 23.66
N ALA A 42 16.47 -37.99 23.15
CA ALA A 42 17.30 -39.10 23.59
C ALA A 42 17.13 -39.53 25.09
N LYS A 43 16.07 -39.10 25.76
CA LYS A 43 15.73 -39.43 27.14
C LYS A 43 14.52 -40.35 27.17
N ALA A 44 14.52 -41.31 28.14
CA ALA A 44 13.40 -42.26 28.32
C ALA A 44 12.45 -41.78 29.43
N TYR A 45 11.17 -42.01 29.26
CA TYR A 45 10.11 -41.58 30.17
C TYR A 45 9.05 -42.68 30.31
N HIS A 46 8.47 -42.86 31.50
CA HIS A 46 7.19 -43.56 31.61
C HIS A 46 6.14 -42.88 30.77
N GLU A 47 5.18 -43.57 30.26
CA GLU A 47 4.12 -43.05 29.40
C GLU A 47 3.35 -41.92 30.10
N ASP A 48 2.92 -42.11 31.35
CA ASP A 48 2.25 -41.05 32.14
C ASP A 48 3.15 -39.84 32.38
N CYS A 49 4.44 -40.07 32.75
CA CYS A 49 5.38 -38.95 32.97
C CYS A 49 5.60 -38.14 31.70
N TYR A 50 5.61 -38.79 30.55
CA TYR A 50 5.74 -38.10 29.27
C TYR A 50 4.49 -37.28 28.97
N HIS A 51 3.31 -37.87 29.02
CA HIS A 51 2.05 -37.18 28.66
C HIS A 51 1.70 -36.00 29.59
N ASP A 52 1.99 -36.13 30.88
CA ASP A 52 1.64 -35.13 31.87
C ASP A 52 2.63 -33.99 31.96
N HIS A 53 3.95 -34.26 31.73
CA HIS A 53 4.99 -33.30 32.07
C HIS A 53 5.96 -32.94 30.92
N ILE A 54 6.08 -33.78 29.90
CA ILE A 54 7.08 -33.59 28.84
C ILE A 54 6.42 -33.28 27.51
N GLN A 55 5.30 -33.92 27.20
CA GLN A 55 4.59 -33.74 25.95
C GLN A 55 4.22 -32.24 25.72
N PRO A 56 4.62 -31.64 24.61
CA PRO A 56 4.28 -30.26 24.34
C PRO A 56 2.76 -30.08 24.25
N ARG A 57 2.27 -28.95 24.77
CA ARG A 57 0.87 -28.55 24.67
C ARG A 57 0.72 -27.37 23.72
N CYS A 58 -0.37 -27.36 22.99
CA CYS A 58 -0.70 -26.28 22.08
C CYS A 58 -1.05 -25.01 22.88
N ASP A 59 -0.35 -23.91 22.61
CA ASP A 59 -0.57 -22.64 23.31
C ASP A 59 -1.95 -22.04 23.04
N TYR A 60 -2.60 -22.41 21.94
CA TYR A 60 -3.95 -21.97 21.63
C TYR A 60 -5.03 -22.82 22.31
N CYS A 61 -5.11 -24.13 22.00
CA CYS A 61 -6.20 -24.99 22.48
C CYS A 61 -5.87 -25.74 23.77
N LYS A 62 -4.63 -25.64 24.29
CA LYS A 62 -4.09 -26.30 25.51
C LYS A 62 -4.05 -27.81 25.46
N LYS A 63 -4.46 -28.43 24.37
CA LYS A 63 -4.40 -29.88 24.19
C LYS A 63 -2.97 -30.37 23.89
N PRO A 64 -2.61 -31.63 24.26
CA PRO A 64 -1.32 -32.22 23.91
C PRO A 64 -1.07 -32.19 22.40
N ILE A 65 0.17 -32.05 22.01
CA ILE A 65 0.59 -32.05 20.60
C ILE A 65 1.27 -33.40 20.31
N ASP A 66 0.70 -34.15 19.38
CA ASP A 66 1.27 -35.37 18.86
C ASP A 66 1.93 -35.08 17.48
N GLY A 67 3.24 -35.27 17.41
CA GLY A 67 4.00 -35.14 16.18
C GLY A 67 4.35 -33.70 15.78
N ARG A 68 4.08 -33.37 14.50
CA ARG A 68 4.47 -32.04 13.92
C ARG A 68 3.70 -30.92 14.56
N HIS A 69 4.39 -29.80 14.79
CA HIS A 69 3.81 -28.56 15.30
C HIS A 69 4.51 -27.32 14.72
N ASN A 70 3.82 -26.22 14.77
CA ASN A 70 4.37 -24.92 14.39
C ASN A 70 4.89 -24.19 15.65
N ILE A 71 5.95 -23.42 15.49
CA ILE A 71 6.52 -22.59 16.56
C ILE A 71 6.51 -21.12 16.10
N LEU A 72 5.96 -20.25 16.94
CA LEU A 72 6.00 -18.81 16.77
C LEU A 72 6.31 -18.17 18.13
N ASP A 73 7.36 -17.36 18.20
CA ASP A 73 7.82 -16.68 19.44
C ASP A 73 7.95 -17.63 20.64
N GLY A 74 8.49 -18.83 20.40
CA GLY A 74 8.68 -19.87 21.42
C GLY A 74 7.41 -20.66 21.79
N LYS A 75 6.24 -20.27 21.30
CA LYS A 75 4.96 -20.94 21.53
C LYS A 75 4.73 -22.03 20.49
N LYS A 76 4.13 -23.15 20.93
CA LYS A 76 3.88 -24.32 20.09
C LYS A 76 2.40 -24.45 19.76
N TYR A 77 2.10 -24.81 18.52
CA TYR A 77 0.72 -24.89 18.03
C TYR A 77 0.52 -26.15 17.19
N HIS A 78 -0.66 -26.79 17.29
CA HIS A 78 -1.06 -27.74 16.25
C HIS A 78 -1.07 -27.04 14.89
N PRO A 79 -0.77 -27.74 13.78
CA PRO A 79 -0.80 -27.14 12.44
C PRO A 79 -2.13 -26.46 12.11
N THR A 80 -3.25 -27.08 12.47
CA THR A 80 -4.59 -26.51 12.26
C THR A 80 -4.85 -25.31 13.16
N CYS A 81 -4.46 -25.35 14.44
CA CYS A 81 -4.60 -24.21 15.34
C CYS A 81 -3.78 -23.02 14.88
N TYR A 82 -2.56 -23.27 14.40
CA TYR A 82 -1.69 -22.23 13.84
C TYR A 82 -2.31 -21.59 12.61
N ARG A 83 -2.68 -22.41 11.61
CA ARG A 83 -3.27 -21.95 10.37
C ARG A 83 -4.56 -21.13 10.60
N ASP A 84 -5.47 -21.70 11.42
CA ASP A 84 -6.83 -21.17 11.52
C ASP A 84 -6.98 -20.02 12.52
N ASN A 85 -6.04 -19.88 13.48
CA ASN A 85 -6.21 -18.91 14.58
C ASN A 85 -4.99 -18.02 14.83
N ILE A 86 -3.80 -18.36 14.31
CA ILE A 86 -2.58 -17.59 14.56
C ILE A 86 -2.12 -16.86 13.31
N LEU A 87 -2.19 -17.49 12.13
CA LEU A 87 -1.86 -16.81 10.88
C LEU A 87 -2.78 -15.60 10.65
N PRO A 88 -2.23 -14.51 10.11
CA PRO A 88 -3.03 -13.38 9.68
C PRO A 88 -4.04 -13.84 8.63
N LYS A 89 -5.17 -13.13 8.55
CA LYS A 89 -6.25 -13.43 7.60
C LYS A 89 -6.17 -12.48 6.42
N CYS A 90 -6.53 -13.00 5.26
CA CYS A 90 -6.69 -12.19 4.07
C CYS A 90 -7.87 -11.21 4.24
N ASP A 91 -7.62 -9.92 4.06
CA ASP A 91 -8.64 -8.87 4.21
C ASP A 91 -9.72 -8.94 3.12
N ILE A 92 -9.45 -9.65 2.01
CA ILE A 92 -10.43 -9.85 0.92
C ILE A 92 -11.28 -11.11 1.15
N CYS A 93 -10.66 -12.29 1.32
CA CYS A 93 -11.38 -13.56 1.34
C CYS A 93 -11.45 -14.20 2.74
N THR A 94 -10.88 -13.62 3.78
CA THR A 94 -10.83 -14.10 5.18
C THR A 94 -10.07 -15.40 5.42
N ARG A 95 -9.56 -16.05 4.37
CA ARG A 95 -8.74 -17.25 4.53
C ARG A 95 -7.39 -16.91 5.15
N PRO A 96 -6.75 -17.87 5.86
CA PRO A 96 -5.40 -17.69 6.38
C PRO A 96 -4.40 -17.32 5.28
N LEU A 97 -3.49 -16.40 5.57
CA LEU A 97 -2.39 -16.05 4.69
C LEU A 97 -1.24 -17.03 4.89
N GLU A 98 -1.25 -18.11 4.12
CA GLU A 98 -0.18 -19.11 4.11
C GLU A 98 0.89 -18.72 3.07
N GLY A 99 2.15 -18.64 3.50
CA GLY A 99 3.26 -18.27 2.60
C GLY A 99 3.35 -16.78 2.31
N ALA A 100 3.78 -16.42 1.09
CA ALA A 100 3.97 -15.02 0.71
C ALA A 100 2.63 -14.36 0.33
N TYR A 101 2.39 -13.18 0.89
CA TYR A 101 1.21 -12.35 0.62
C TYR A 101 1.65 -10.89 0.34
N ILE A 102 0.71 -10.06 -0.06
CA ILE A 102 0.92 -8.63 -0.31
C ILE A 102 0.30 -7.85 0.86
N THR A 103 1.00 -6.82 1.31
CA THR A 103 0.44 -5.77 2.15
C THR A 103 0.50 -4.47 1.38
N ASP A 104 -0.64 -3.81 1.17
CA ASP A 104 -0.72 -2.55 0.45
C ASP A 104 -0.37 -1.34 1.35
N PHE A 105 -0.37 -0.13 0.77
CA PHE A 105 -0.13 1.10 1.51
C PHE A 105 -1.12 1.31 2.68
N TRP A 106 -2.33 0.80 2.54
CA TRP A 106 -3.42 0.95 3.50
C TRP A 106 -3.37 -0.09 4.62
N ASN A 107 -2.28 -0.87 4.66
CA ASN A 107 -2.08 -1.98 5.60
C ASN A 107 -3.09 -3.13 5.44
N ASN A 108 -3.72 -3.25 4.26
CA ASN A 108 -4.51 -4.43 3.94
C ASN A 108 -3.60 -5.56 3.46
N SER A 109 -3.77 -6.75 4.03
CA SER A 109 -2.98 -7.93 3.69
C SER A 109 -3.82 -8.94 2.93
N PHE A 110 -3.35 -9.40 1.78
CA PHE A 110 -4.11 -10.30 0.92
C PHE A 110 -3.24 -11.24 0.09
N HIS A 111 -3.82 -12.35 -0.35
CA HIS A 111 -3.13 -13.29 -1.23
C HIS A 111 -2.76 -12.64 -2.56
N LYS A 112 -1.62 -13.01 -3.12
CA LYS A 112 -1.12 -12.45 -4.39
C LYS A 112 -2.12 -12.57 -5.54
N TYR A 113 -2.83 -13.68 -5.64
CA TYR A 113 -3.78 -13.92 -6.73
C TYR A 113 -4.93 -12.91 -6.77
N HIS A 114 -5.26 -12.26 -5.63
CA HIS A 114 -6.26 -11.20 -5.65
C HIS A 114 -5.80 -9.96 -6.42
N ALA A 115 -4.50 -9.70 -6.47
CA ALA A 115 -3.96 -8.59 -7.29
C ALA A 115 -4.05 -8.89 -8.79
N ASP A 116 -4.07 -10.17 -9.17
CA ASP A 116 -4.21 -10.58 -10.57
C ASP A 116 -5.70 -10.60 -11.02
N ASP A 117 -6.61 -10.88 -10.08
CA ASP A 117 -8.05 -11.09 -10.36
C ASP A 117 -8.91 -9.83 -10.20
N LEU A 118 -8.50 -8.87 -9.36
CA LEU A 118 -9.30 -7.69 -9.01
C LEU A 118 -8.74 -6.41 -9.64
N GLN A 119 -9.65 -5.48 -9.95
CA GLN A 119 -9.29 -4.18 -10.46
C GLN A 119 -8.80 -3.27 -9.32
N GLU A 120 -7.86 -2.39 -9.63
CA GLU A 120 -7.44 -1.32 -8.72
C GLU A 120 -8.31 -0.08 -8.89
N CYS A 121 -8.53 0.62 -7.79
CA CYS A 121 -9.17 1.92 -7.81
C CYS A 121 -8.24 2.96 -8.45
N TYR A 122 -8.72 3.64 -9.48
CA TYR A 122 -7.99 4.69 -10.21
C TYR A 122 -7.39 5.78 -9.32
N THR A 123 -8.05 6.12 -8.21
CA THR A 123 -7.65 7.25 -7.35
C THR A 123 -6.82 6.86 -6.14
N CYS A 124 -7.06 5.69 -5.53
CA CYS A 124 -6.38 5.31 -4.29
C CYS A 124 -5.53 4.03 -4.40
N GLY A 125 -5.58 3.30 -5.53
CA GLY A 125 -4.80 2.09 -5.76
C GLY A 125 -5.23 0.87 -4.92
N ARG A 126 -6.32 0.94 -4.12
CA ARG A 126 -6.84 -0.24 -3.43
C ARG A 126 -7.44 -1.22 -4.42
N LEU A 127 -7.27 -2.51 -4.17
CA LEU A 127 -8.04 -3.54 -4.87
C LEU A 127 -9.53 -3.38 -4.56
N ILE A 128 -10.35 -3.37 -5.60
CA ILE A 128 -11.79 -3.19 -5.48
C ILE A 128 -12.44 -4.52 -5.09
N SER A 129 -13.02 -4.57 -3.92
CA SER A 129 -13.80 -5.71 -3.43
C SER A 129 -14.87 -5.22 -2.47
N GLU A 130 -15.92 -6.03 -2.30
CA GLU A 130 -17.00 -5.71 -1.37
C GLU A 130 -16.47 -5.47 0.05
N LYS A 131 -15.54 -6.29 0.47
CA LYS A 131 -15.03 -6.26 1.84
C LYS A 131 -14.03 -5.13 2.11
N LEU A 132 -13.12 -4.83 1.17
CA LEU A 132 -12.10 -3.79 1.37
C LEU A 132 -12.61 -2.39 1.08
N THR A 133 -13.51 -2.25 0.11
CA THR A 133 -13.81 -0.95 -0.50
C THR A 133 -15.30 -0.70 -0.70
N PHE A 134 -16.16 -1.56 -0.13
CA PHE A 134 -17.63 -1.51 -0.34
C PHE A 134 -17.99 -1.59 -1.82
N GLY A 135 -17.32 -2.51 -2.55
CA GLY A 135 -17.47 -2.66 -3.99
C GLY A 135 -16.80 -1.53 -4.78
N GLY A 136 -17.28 -1.33 -6.00
CA GLY A 136 -16.78 -0.29 -6.89
C GLY A 136 -17.66 -0.08 -8.11
N TYR A 137 -17.25 0.89 -8.93
CA TYR A 137 -17.98 1.36 -10.09
C TYR A 137 -17.03 1.44 -11.30
N LEU A 138 -17.46 0.96 -12.44
CA LEU A 138 -16.83 1.23 -13.73
C LEU A 138 -17.47 2.49 -14.31
N LEU A 139 -16.72 3.57 -14.43
CA LEU A 139 -17.17 4.81 -15.03
C LEU A 139 -17.25 4.70 -16.56
N GLY A 140 -18.04 5.56 -17.19
CA GLY A 140 -18.26 5.53 -18.65
C GLY A 140 -16.98 5.78 -19.48
N ASP A 141 -15.94 6.32 -18.90
CA ASP A 141 -14.63 6.55 -19.51
C ASP A 141 -13.61 5.43 -19.24
N GLY A 142 -14.03 4.34 -18.60
CA GLY A 142 -13.22 3.15 -18.32
C GLY A 142 -12.47 3.17 -16.98
N ARG A 143 -12.55 4.25 -16.19
CA ARG A 143 -11.92 4.29 -14.86
C ARG A 143 -12.69 3.43 -13.85
N ASN A 144 -11.96 2.65 -13.06
CA ASN A 144 -12.52 1.93 -11.92
C ASN A 144 -12.44 2.78 -10.66
N LEU A 145 -13.55 3.03 -9.99
CA LEU A 145 -13.63 3.80 -8.76
C LEU A 145 -14.18 2.94 -7.63
N CYS A 146 -13.47 2.82 -6.51
CA CYS A 146 -13.96 2.05 -5.36
C CYS A 146 -15.05 2.80 -4.58
N GLY A 147 -15.86 2.06 -3.82
CA GLY A 147 -16.96 2.64 -3.02
C GLY A 147 -16.49 3.73 -2.06
N ILE A 148 -15.35 3.54 -1.38
CA ILE A 148 -14.77 4.56 -0.48
C ILE A 148 -14.47 5.88 -1.21
N CYS A 149 -13.85 5.81 -2.39
CA CYS A 149 -13.53 7.01 -3.17
C CYS A 149 -14.77 7.64 -3.78
N ASN A 150 -15.78 6.84 -4.14
CA ASN A 150 -17.03 7.33 -4.69
C ASN A 150 -17.88 8.09 -3.66
N GLU A 151 -17.78 7.76 -2.37
CA GLU A 151 -18.55 8.41 -1.31
C GLU A 151 -18.31 9.94 -1.24
N THR A 152 -17.10 10.38 -1.59
CA THR A 152 -16.74 11.80 -1.57
C THR A 152 -16.45 12.36 -2.97
N ALA A 153 -16.86 11.66 -4.01
CA ALA A 153 -16.58 12.05 -5.40
C ALA A 153 -17.28 13.37 -5.76
N VAL A 154 -16.55 14.25 -6.40
CA VAL A 154 -17.09 15.52 -6.92
C VAL A 154 -17.73 15.26 -8.28
N THR A 155 -19.06 15.45 -8.33
CA THR A 155 -19.89 15.18 -9.51
C THR A 155 -20.87 16.30 -9.83
N ASP A 156 -20.93 17.33 -8.98
CA ASP A 156 -21.90 18.42 -9.05
C ASP A 156 -21.26 19.79 -8.74
N ASP A 157 -21.98 20.85 -9.10
CA ASP A 157 -21.55 22.22 -8.93
C ASP A 157 -21.45 22.65 -7.45
N PHE A 158 -22.25 22.06 -6.55
CA PHE A 158 -22.21 22.41 -5.14
C PHE A 158 -20.86 22.06 -4.50
N LEU A 159 -20.37 20.84 -4.71
CA LEU A 159 -19.04 20.42 -4.21
C LEU A 159 -17.92 21.13 -4.94
N LEU A 160 -18.09 21.48 -6.23
CA LEU A 160 -17.15 22.27 -6.99
C LEU A 160 -16.99 23.66 -6.39
N GLU A 161 -18.07 24.41 -6.18
CA GLU A 161 -18.07 25.76 -5.62
C GLU A 161 -17.51 25.80 -4.19
N ALA A 162 -17.91 24.83 -3.37
CA ALA A 162 -17.36 24.68 -2.02
C ALA A 162 -15.84 24.41 -2.05
N SER A 163 -15.36 23.68 -3.05
CA SER A 163 -13.93 23.39 -3.23
C SER A 163 -13.18 24.62 -3.73
N LEU A 164 -13.74 25.39 -4.65
CA LEU A 164 -13.16 26.64 -5.13
C LEU A 164 -12.99 27.64 -3.98
N THR A 165 -14.04 27.82 -3.17
CA THR A 165 -13.99 28.67 -1.98
C THR A 165 -12.89 28.24 -1.01
N TYR A 166 -12.80 26.93 -0.72
CA TYR A 166 -11.79 26.37 0.17
C TYR A 166 -10.37 26.59 -0.38
N VAL A 167 -10.11 26.25 -1.64
CA VAL A 167 -8.78 26.33 -2.25
C VAL A 167 -8.35 27.78 -2.37
N THR A 168 -9.21 28.69 -2.83
CA THR A 168 -8.90 30.13 -2.93
C THR A 168 -8.51 30.72 -1.57
N ARG A 169 -9.24 30.35 -0.51
CA ARG A 169 -8.87 30.78 0.85
C ARG A 169 -7.51 30.26 1.28
N LEU A 170 -7.21 29.01 0.96
CA LEU A 170 -5.93 28.37 1.31
C LEU A 170 -4.76 29.01 0.54
N LEU A 171 -4.92 29.32 -0.75
CA LEU A 171 -3.96 30.02 -1.56
C LEU A 171 -3.72 31.45 -1.03
N ASN A 172 -4.79 32.19 -0.73
CA ASN A 172 -4.70 33.53 -0.16
C ASN A 172 -3.98 33.55 1.20
N TYR A 173 -4.23 32.56 2.07
CA TYR A 173 -3.52 32.45 3.35
C TYR A 173 -2.00 32.33 3.18
N ASN A 174 -1.55 31.73 2.07
CA ASN A 174 -0.14 31.59 1.72
C ASN A 174 0.43 32.74 0.86
N GLY A 175 -0.33 33.84 0.68
CA GLY A 175 0.11 35.03 -0.03
C GLY A 175 -0.08 35.00 -1.56
N ILE A 176 -0.81 34.01 -2.08
CA ILE A 176 -1.13 33.87 -3.51
C ILE A 176 -2.46 34.55 -3.77
N TYR A 177 -2.41 35.78 -4.28
CA TYR A 177 -3.55 36.65 -4.54
C TYR A 177 -3.71 36.95 -6.04
N GLY A 178 -4.86 37.49 -6.43
CA GLY A 178 -5.07 38.00 -7.78
C GLY A 178 -5.52 36.94 -8.79
N ILE A 179 -5.93 35.77 -8.34
CA ILE A 179 -6.60 34.79 -9.19
C ILE A 179 -8.04 35.26 -9.41
N PRO A 180 -8.52 35.40 -10.67
CA PRO A 180 -9.89 35.81 -10.96
C PRO A 180 -10.92 34.90 -10.30
N GLN A 181 -12.06 35.45 -9.86
CA GLN A 181 -13.09 34.69 -9.13
C GLN A 181 -14.11 34.02 -10.07
N ASP A 182 -14.16 34.45 -11.31
CA ASP A 182 -15.14 34.07 -12.32
C ASP A 182 -14.59 33.12 -13.39
N ILE A 183 -13.50 32.40 -13.05
CA ILE A 183 -12.91 31.43 -13.96
C ILE A 183 -13.90 30.24 -14.16
N PRO A 184 -14.29 29.96 -15.41
CA PRO A 184 -15.08 28.77 -15.71
C PRO A 184 -14.33 27.51 -15.31
N ILE A 185 -15.01 26.60 -14.56
CA ILE A 185 -14.48 25.29 -14.18
C ILE A 185 -15.49 24.24 -14.64
N THR A 186 -15.06 23.30 -15.46
CA THR A 186 -15.92 22.27 -16.03
C THR A 186 -15.46 20.88 -15.64
N LEU A 187 -16.39 20.06 -15.11
CA LEU A 187 -16.16 18.63 -14.86
C LEU A 187 -16.28 17.87 -16.16
N VAL A 188 -15.27 17.07 -16.49
CA VAL A 188 -15.21 16.29 -17.73
C VAL A 188 -14.82 14.83 -17.46
N ASP A 189 -15.12 13.95 -18.42
CA ASP A 189 -14.60 12.58 -18.44
C ASP A 189 -13.13 12.55 -18.94
N ALA A 190 -12.46 11.41 -18.73
CA ALA A 190 -11.05 11.25 -19.10
C ALA A 190 -10.79 11.40 -20.62
N ASN A 191 -11.71 10.94 -21.48
CA ASN A 191 -11.56 11.05 -22.92
C ASN A 191 -11.67 12.50 -23.40
N THR A 192 -12.59 13.24 -22.81
CA THR A 192 -12.79 14.68 -23.07
C THR A 192 -11.57 15.47 -22.58
N LEU A 193 -11.04 15.18 -21.37
CA LEU A 193 -9.87 15.86 -20.84
C LEU A 193 -8.63 15.68 -21.75
N LYS A 194 -8.35 14.42 -22.16
CA LYS A 194 -7.25 14.13 -23.08
C LYS A 194 -7.36 14.88 -24.41
N ARG A 195 -8.57 14.94 -24.96
CA ARG A 195 -8.82 15.67 -26.21
C ARG A 195 -8.58 17.16 -26.07
N LEU A 196 -9.06 17.79 -24.99
CA LEU A 196 -8.89 19.21 -24.72
C LEU A 196 -7.41 19.58 -24.50
N ALA A 197 -6.70 18.76 -23.75
CA ALA A 197 -5.28 18.97 -23.45
C ALA A 197 -4.33 18.48 -24.56
N HIS A 198 -4.85 17.94 -25.68
CA HIS A 198 -4.05 17.32 -26.74
C HIS A 198 -3.03 16.30 -26.23
N SER A 199 -3.39 15.52 -25.20
CA SER A 199 -2.53 14.58 -24.50
C SER A 199 -3.08 13.16 -24.54
N GLN A 200 -2.20 12.16 -24.50
CA GLN A 200 -2.55 10.75 -24.38
C GLN A 200 -2.32 10.20 -22.95
N SER A 201 -1.91 11.06 -22.02
CA SER A 201 -1.57 10.63 -20.66
C SER A 201 -2.82 10.25 -19.85
N ASP A 202 -2.81 9.05 -19.27
CA ASP A 202 -3.81 8.60 -18.30
C ASP A 202 -3.60 9.22 -16.91
N ALA A 203 -2.45 9.85 -16.67
CA ALA A 203 -2.11 10.45 -15.38
C ALA A 203 -2.65 11.87 -15.20
N MET A 204 -3.28 12.44 -16.22
CA MET A 204 -3.82 13.81 -16.18
C MET A 204 -5.16 13.83 -15.44
N HIS A 205 -5.30 14.77 -14.51
CA HIS A 205 -6.52 14.93 -13.70
C HIS A 205 -7.17 16.30 -13.88
N GLY A 206 -6.45 17.29 -14.40
CA GLY A 206 -6.91 18.62 -14.73
C GLY A 206 -6.16 19.19 -15.94
N PHE A 207 -6.68 20.26 -16.48
CA PHE A 207 -6.08 21.01 -17.59
C PHE A 207 -6.61 22.45 -17.56
N THR A 208 -5.71 23.42 -17.65
CA THR A 208 -6.06 24.86 -17.77
C THR A 208 -5.81 25.33 -19.19
N ASP A 209 -6.88 25.66 -19.90
CA ASP A 209 -6.81 26.32 -21.20
C ASP A 209 -6.67 27.85 -21.01
N GLN A 210 -5.75 28.45 -21.74
CA GLN A 210 -5.39 29.88 -21.59
C GLN A 210 -5.34 30.58 -22.95
N ASN A 211 -6.03 31.68 -23.06
CA ASN A 211 -6.12 32.44 -24.28
C ASN A 211 -5.79 33.91 -24.03
N ILE A 212 -5.03 34.52 -24.94
CA ILE A 212 -4.69 35.94 -24.94
C ILE A 212 -5.23 36.57 -26.22
N GLN A 213 -6.07 37.59 -26.08
CA GLN A 213 -6.50 38.41 -27.21
C GLN A 213 -5.66 39.65 -27.27
N THR A 214 -5.15 39.97 -28.47
CA THR A 214 -4.34 41.15 -28.71
C THR A 214 -4.94 42.02 -29.80
N LEU A 215 -4.88 43.34 -29.63
CA LEU A 215 -5.24 44.32 -30.65
C LEU A 215 -4.08 45.30 -30.82
N SER A 216 -3.59 45.45 -32.03
CA SER A 216 -2.45 46.28 -32.36
C SER A 216 -1.22 46.07 -31.45
N GLY A 217 -0.94 44.80 -31.12
CA GLY A 217 0.17 44.39 -30.25
C GLY A 217 -0.02 44.65 -28.75
N LYS A 218 -1.20 45.09 -28.34
CA LYS A 218 -1.55 45.24 -26.91
C LYS A 218 -2.50 44.14 -26.48
N VAL A 219 -2.25 43.55 -25.32
CA VAL A 219 -3.17 42.59 -24.71
C VAL A 219 -4.44 43.30 -24.30
N ILE A 220 -5.60 42.84 -24.81
CA ILE A 220 -6.93 43.35 -24.50
C ILE A 220 -7.74 42.48 -23.59
N SER A 221 -7.53 41.18 -23.62
CA SER A 221 -8.08 40.22 -22.63
C SER A 221 -7.18 39.05 -22.40
N LYS A 222 -7.29 38.47 -21.22
CA LYS A 222 -6.79 37.14 -20.83
C LYS A 222 -7.96 36.32 -20.34
N GLU A 223 -8.04 35.08 -20.80
CA GLU A 223 -9.12 34.16 -20.43
C GLU A 223 -8.51 32.84 -20.03
N SER A 224 -8.99 32.28 -18.94
CA SER A 224 -8.63 30.94 -18.49
C SER A 224 -9.88 30.08 -18.30
N HIS A 225 -9.81 28.82 -18.67
CA HIS A 225 -10.86 27.82 -18.43
C HIS A 225 -10.24 26.58 -17.86
N ILE A 226 -10.71 26.15 -16.69
CA ILE A 226 -10.19 24.95 -16.01
C ILE A 226 -11.10 23.76 -16.29
N PHE A 227 -10.52 22.65 -16.72
CA PHE A 227 -11.18 21.37 -16.89
C PHE A 227 -10.62 20.37 -15.88
N ILE A 228 -11.48 19.73 -15.10
CA ILE A 228 -11.06 18.74 -14.09
C ILE A 228 -11.87 17.43 -14.28
N LEU A 229 -11.22 16.29 -14.07
CA LEU A 229 -11.90 15.00 -14.10
C LEU A 229 -13.04 14.95 -13.08
N SER A 230 -14.22 14.58 -13.55
CA SER A 230 -15.34 14.21 -12.67
C SER A 230 -15.02 12.94 -11.86
N HIS A 231 -15.75 12.72 -10.78
CA HIS A 231 -15.62 11.56 -9.89
C HIS A 231 -14.24 11.44 -9.21
N LEU A 232 -13.49 12.53 -9.07
CA LEU A 232 -12.34 12.55 -8.15
C LEU A 232 -12.85 12.70 -6.71
N PRO A 233 -12.29 11.95 -5.73
CA PRO A 233 -12.58 12.18 -4.32
C PRO A 233 -12.30 13.63 -3.93
N LEU A 234 -13.11 14.22 -3.07
CA LEU A 234 -13.10 15.65 -2.73
C LEU A 234 -11.71 16.21 -2.44
N LEU A 235 -10.89 15.47 -1.66
CA LEU A 235 -9.54 15.92 -1.34
C LEU A 235 -8.63 15.95 -2.57
N MET A 236 -8.72 14.95 -3.44
CA MET A 236 -7.96 14.92 -4.69
C MET A 236 -8.43 16.00 -5.66
N PHE A 237 -9.75 16.21 -5.75
CA PHE A 237 -10.32 17.27 -6.55
C PHE A 237 -9.78 18.65 -6.15
N ARG A 238 -9.79 18.96 -4.85
CA ARG A 238 -9.23 20.20 -4.30
C ARG A 238 -7.74 20.36 -4.60
N ALA A 239 -6.98 19.27 -4.53
CA ALA A 239 -5.55 19.28 -4.82
C ALA A 239 -5.27 19.55 -6.31
N VAL A 240 -6.04 18.95 -7.21
CA VAL A 240 -5.99 19.24 -8.66
C VAL A 240 -6.42 20.68 -8.92
N LEU A 241 -7.52 21.11 -8.32
CA LEU A 241 -7.98 22.51 -8.47
C LEU A 241 -6.94 23.53 -8.02
N ALA A 242 -6.23 23.27 -6.92
CA ALA A 242 -5.13 24.13 -6.46
C ALA A 242 -3.99 24.20 -7.48
N HIS A 243 -3.65 23.07 -8.09
CA HIS A 243 -2.66 23.00 -9.18
C HIS A 243 -3.08 23.87 -10.37
N GLU A 244 -4.30 23.69 -10.85
CA GLU A 244 -4.81 24.44 -12.02
C GLU A 244 -4.94 25.96 -11.73
N LEU A 245 -5.36 26.34 -10.53
CA LEU A 245 -5.41 27.74 -10.13
C LEU A 245 -4.02 28.39 -10.07
N LEU A 246 -2.96 27.62 -9.79
CA LEU A 246 -1.59 28.13 -9.87
C LEU A 246 -1.12 28.33 -11.31
N HIS A 247 -1.58 27.54 -12.28
CA HIS A 247 -1.38 27.86 -13.70
C HIS A 247 -2.04 29.21 -14.06
N VAL A 248 -3.26 29.45 -13.57
CA VAL A 248 -3.92 30.76 -13.77
C VAL A 248 -3.13 31.88 -13.11
N TYR A 249 -2.65 31.67 -11.87
CA TYR A 249 -1.81 32.67 -11.18
C TYR A 249 -0.56 33.05 -11.99
N LEU A 250 0.16 32.08 -12.54
CA LEU A 250 1.34 32.32 -13.39
C LEU A 250 0.95 33.11 -14.63
N PHE A 251 -0.14 32.74 -15.29
CA PHE A 251 -0.64 33.39 -16.49
C PHE A 251 -1.05 34.85 -16.25
N GLU A 252 -1.80 35.12 -15.19
CA GLU A 252 -2.22 36.49 -14.83
C GLU A 252 -1.02 37.41 -14.53
N ASN A 253 0.02 36.86 -13.91
CA ASN A 253 1.23 37.56 -13.55
C ASN A 253 2.29 37.60 -14.67
N ASN A 254 2.00 37.07 -15.87
CA ASN A 254 2.93 37.00 -17.02
C ASN A 254 4.24 36.25 -16.67
N LEU A 255 4.14 35.17 -15.90
CA LEU A 255 5.26 34.33 -15.47
C LEU A 255 5.30 33.06 -16.32
N ASP A 256 6.18 33.03 -17.33
CA ASP A 256 6.40 31.88 -18.20
C ASP A 256 7.61 31.09 -17.72
N LEU A 257 7.39 30.23 -16.74
CA LEU A 257 8.44 29.41 -16.16
C LEU A 257 8.82 28.25 -17.09
N LYS A 258 10.07 27.75 -16.96
CA LYS A 258 10.47 26.48 -17.60
C LYS A 258 9.51 25.35 -17.20
N PRO A 259 9.27 24.36 -18.08
CA PRO A 259 8.24 23.35 -17.84
C PRO A 259 8.35 22.67 -16.48
N ASP A 260 9.53 22.21 -16.09
CA ASP A 260 9.77 21.56 -14.80
C ASP A 260 9.52 22.48 -13.59
N MET A 261 9.88 23.77 -13.70
CA MET A 261 9.67 24.74 -12.65
C MET A 261 8.19 25.18 -12.57
N ARG A 262 7.49 25.26 -13.71
CA ARG A 262 6.07 25.56 -13.80
C ARG A 262 5.22 24.46 -13.14
N GLU A 263 5.40 23.21 -13.60
CA GLU A 263 4.68 22.08 -13.02
C GLU A 263 5.06 21.85 -11.54
N GLY A 264 6.35 22.04 -11.23
CA GLY A 264 6.83 22.01 -9.85
C GLY A 264 6.17 23.03 -8.95
N PHE A 265 6.01 24.28 -9.41
CA PHE A 265 5.32 25.33 -8.68
C PHE A 265 3.83 25.03 -8.52
N CYS A 266 3.16 24.60 -9.57
CA CYS A 266 1.74 24.22 -9.50
C CYS A 266 1.51 23.03 -8.54
N ASN A 267 2.44 22.09 -8.47
CA ASN A 267 2.40 21.00 -7.50
C ASN A 267 2.60 21.44 -6.04
N LEU A 268 3.13 22.63 -5.76
CA LEU A 268 3.10 23.19 -4.40
C LEU A 268 1.67 23.49 -3.94
N GLY A 269 0.78 23.86 -4.85
CA GLY A 269 -0.66 23.97 -4.55
C GLY A 269 -1.29 22.62 -4.18
N THR A 270 -0.94 21.57 -4.92
CA THR A 270 -1.32 20.18 -4.59
C THR A 270 -0.82 19.77 -3.21
N GLU A 271 0.46 20.00 -2.91
CA GLU A 271 1.07 19.72 -1.60
C GLU A 271 0.34 20.48 -0.48
N MET A 272 0.06 21.75 -0.67
CA MET A 272 -0.61 22.61 0.30
C MET A 272 -1.97 22.02 0.74
N VAL A 273 -2.78 21.53 -0.21
CA VAL A 273 -4.07 20.92 0.08
C VAL A 273 -3.89 19.61 0.86
N TYR A 274 -2.92 18.78 0.51
CA TYR A 274 -2.67 17.54 1.23
C TYR A 274 -2.07 17.76 2.62
N LEU A 275 -1.24 18.79 2.81
CA LEU A 275 -0.69 19.14 4.12
C LEU A 275 -1.74 19.74 5.08
N ASP A 276 -2.76 20.43 4.54
CA ASP A 276 -3.90 20.92 5.34
C ASP A 276 -4.83 19.78 5.83
N ASN A 277 -4.54 18.53 5.44
CA ASN A 277 -5.36 17.36 5.74
C ASN A 277 -4.52 16.20 6.32
N ASN A 278 -4.90 15.67 7.49
CA ASN A 278 -4.18 14.59 8.17
C ASN A 278 -4.64 13.16 7.81
N SER A 279 -5.47 13.00 6.76
CA SER A 279 -5.97 11.67 6.37
C SER A 279 -4.86 10.76 5.82
N GLU A 280 -5.06 9.46 5.93
CA GLU A 280 -4.18 8.47 5.28
C GLU A 280 -4.16 8.63 3.76
N TYR A 281 -5.27 9.11 3.17
CA TYR A 281 -5.32 9.43 1.74
C TYR A 281 -4.36 10.58 1.38
N ALA A 282 -4.33 11.65 2.16
CA ALA A 282 -3.39 12.75 1.96
C ALA A 282 -1.93 12.26 2.05
N LYS A 283 -1.62 11.45 3.06
CA LYS A 283 -0.29 10.84 3.24
C LYS A 283 0.10 9.95 2.05
N PHE A 284 -0.83 9.12 1.56
CA PHE A 284 -0.64 8.30 0.37
C PHE A 284 -0.27 9.15 -0.85
N ARG A 285 -1.06 10.20 -1.12
CA ARG A 285 -0.83 11.08 -2.28
C ARG A 285 0.49 11.84 -2.17
N LEU A 286 0.80 12.40 -1.00
CA LEU A 286 2.07 13.09 -0.74
C LEU A 286 3.27 12.15 -0.90
N THR A 287 3.18 10.92 -0.40
CA THR A 287 4.25 9.92 -0.54
C THR A 287 4.52 9.62 -2.01
N ASN A 288 3.48 9.40 -2.81
CA ASN A 288 3.61 9.12 -4.24
C ASN A 288 4.18 10.34 -5.00
N MET A 289 3.71 11.55 -4.69
CA MET A 289 4.20 12.77 -5.30
C MET A 289 5.69 13.01 -5.01
N LYS A 290 6.11 12.82 -3.75
CA LYS A 290 7.53 12.94 -3.34
C LYS A 290 8.42 11.86 -3.96
N ALA A 291 7.90 10.68 -4.23
CA ALA A 291 8.63 9.57 -4.84
C ALA A 291 8.65 9.62 -6.39
N SER A 292 7.87 10.49 -7.01
CA SER A 292 7.76 10.60 -8.46
C SER A 292 9.11 10.98 -9.10
N LYS A 293 9.44 10.28 -10.18
CA LYS A 293 10.65 10.52 -11.00
C LYS A 293 10.32 11.23 -12.31
N ASP A 294 9.06 11.62 -12.50
CA ASP A 294 8.66 12.41 -13.66
C ASP A 294 9.49 13.71 -13.70
N PRO A 295 10.05 14.11 -14.86
CA PRO A 295 10.92 15.26 -14.95
C PRO A 295 10.24 16.57 -14.51
N ASP A 296 9.00 16.78 -14.91
CA ASP A 296 8.27 18.02 -14.69
C ASP A 296 7.46 17.95 -13.38
N TYR A 297 6.57 16.97 -13.25
CA TYR A 297 5.68 16.83 -12.10
C TYR A 297 6.35 16.32 -10.82
N GLY A 298 7.38 15.47 -10.95
CA GLY A 298 8.11 14.86 -9.83
C GLY A 298 9.37 15.64 -9.45
N ILE A 299 10.35 15.68 -10.35
CA ILE A 299 11.64 16.34 -10.09
C ILE A 299 11.46 17.87 -9.98
N GLY A 300 10.61 18.46 -10.83
CA GLY A 300 10.25 19.89 -10.73
C GLY A 300 9.64 20.22 -9.38
N TYR A 301 8.67 19.43 -8.92
CA TYR A 301 8.10 19.57 -7.57
C TYR A 301 9.14 19.50 -6.47
N GLN A 302 10.04 18.49 -6.50
CA GLN A 302 11.10 18.35 -5.48
C GLN A 302 12.04 19.55 -5.44
N LYS A 303 12.31 20.18 -6.59
CA LYS A 303 13.10 21.44 -6.67
C LYS A 303 12.34 22.59 -6.00
N MET A 304 11.09 22.80 -6.38
CA MET A 304 10.25 23.89 -5.86
C MET A 304 9.93 23.73 -4.38
N SER A 305 9.64 22.51 -3.92
CA SER A 305 9.41 22.21 -2.49
C SER A 305 10.63 22.55 -1.63
N LYS A 306 11.85 22.19 -2.07
CA LYS A 306 13.10 22.60 -1.39
C LYS A 306 13.29 24.10 -1.33
N LEU A 307 12.91 24.83 -2.38
CA LEU A 307 12.98 26.29 -2.39
C LEU A 307 11.98 26.88 -1.40
N LEU A 308 10.76 26.35 -1.38
CA LEU A 308 9.71 26.73 -0.44
C LEU A 308 10.09 26.45 1.02
N GLU A 309 10.59 25.25 1.32
CA GLU A 309 11.08 24.88 2.66
C GLU A 309 12.18 25.82 3.15
N LYS A 310 13.09 26.19 2.26
CA LYS A 310 14.22 27.06 2.61
C LYS A 310 13.85 28.53 2.79
N TRP A 311 12.93 29.04 2.00
CA TRP A 311 12.73 30.48 1.88
C TRP A 311 11.31 30.96 2.21
N GLY A 312 10.32 30.08 2.25
CA GLY A 312 8.92 30.40 2.45
C GLY A 312 8.23 31.02 1.24
N TRP A 313 6.91 31.13 1.29
CA TRP A 313 6.06 31.58 0.18
C TRP A 313 6.40 33.00 -0.27
N THR A 314 6.51 33.97 0.64
CA THR A 314 6.76 35.39 0.29
C THR A 314 8.04 35.54 -0.53
N TYR A 315 9.10 34.83 -0.17
CA TYR A 315 10.35 34.90 -0.91
C TYR A 315 10.26 34.23 -2.28
N LEU A 316 9.61 33.05 -2.32
CA LEU A 316 9.45 32.29 -3.56
C LEU A 316 8.64 33.07 -4.59
N LEU A 317 7.46 33.58 -4.19
CA LEU A 317 6.57 34.35 -5.05
C LEU A 317 7.27 35.62 -5.62
N GLY A 318 8.06 36.32 -4.80
CA GLY A 318 8.80 37.50 -5.24
C GLY A 318 9.99 37.19 -6.16
N ARG A 319 10.24 35.98 -6.56
CA ARG A 319 11.39 35.55 -7.37
C ARG A 319 11.06 34.51 -8.43
N LEU A 320 9.80 34.28 -8.72
CA LEU A 320 9.39 33.33 -9.77
C LEU A 320 9.93 33.69 -11.14
N ASP A 321 10.11 34.98 -11.41
CA ASP A 321 10.74 35.51 -12.63
C ASP A 321 12.13 34.93 -12.93
N LYS A 322 12.87 34.47 -11.90
CA LYS A 322 14.20 33.89 -12.07
C LYS A 322 14.18 32.46 -12.64
N TYR A 323 13.02 31.86 -12.74
CA TYR A 323 12.83 30.47 -13.21
C TYR A 323 12.16 30.43 -14.61
N GLN A 324 12.08 31.55 -15.29
CA GLN A 324 11.65 31.68 -16.69
C GLN A 324 12.68 31.10 -17.68
#